data_9d5acb366b60b18c23a4a2713bb4eb9f
#
_entry.id   9d5acb366b60b18c23a4a2713bb4eb9f
#
_cell.length_a   1.000
_cell.length_b   1.000
_cell.length_c   1.000
_cell.angle_alpha   90.00
_cell.angle_beta   90.00
_cell.angle_gamma   90.00
#
_symmetry.space_group_name_H-M   'P 1'
#
loop_
_entity.id
_entity.type
_entity.pdbx_description
1 polymer ?
#
loop_
_entity_poly.entity_id
_entity_poly.type
_entity_poly.pdbx_seq_one_letter_code
_entity_poly.pdbx_strand_id
1 'polypeptide(L)'
;MIKRMVAVMLVCAGALSGCGPSPADVEEIKKGQKEILAKLDALDKAVQQVKAAPAAGARPQVDPNKVYPLAAGDSATMGPADGKVLIVEFSDYQCPFCSQAEPLLDQVMQAYPKDVKRVYKQFPLTSIHPNAMPASKAAIAAGKQGKFWEMHAKLFGNQRELSPENYKKWAGELKLDLAKFEKDMASPEVQSQIDKEMQEARAADVTGTPTIFVNGKRLQQRSFEGFKAAIDAAMPKG
;
A
#
# COMPACT_ATOMS: atom_id res chain seq x y z
N MET A 1 11.88 15.48 30.29
CA MET A 1 11.65 15.18 31.73
C MET A 1 11.61 13.68 32.01
N ILE A 2 12.56 12.86 31.50
CA ILE A 2 12.57 11.38 31.70
C ILE A 2 13.95 10.92 32.22
N LYS A 3 14.84 11.85 32.63
CA LYS A 3 16.20 11.53 33.11
C LYS A 3 16.33 11.31 34.62
N ARG A 4 15.27 11.10 35.39
CA ARG A 4 15.37 11.03 36.87
C ARG A 4 14.67 9.85 37.55
N MET A 5 14.42 8.72 36.89
CA MET A 5 13.76 7.57 37.55
C MET A 5 14.47 6.24 37.41
N VAL A 6 15.80 6.20 37.38
CA VAL A 6 16.57 4.94 37.46
C VAL A 6 17.63 5.03 38.54
N ALA A 7 17.25 5.44 39.69
CA ALA A 7 18.15 5.41 40.85
C ALA A 7 17.33 5.27 42.15
N VAL A 8 16.70 4.17 42.37
CA VAL A 8 16.34 3.63 43.71
C VAL A 8 15.80 2.22 43.50
N MET A 9 16.63 1.24 43.75
CA MET A 9 16.31 -0.06 44.33
C MET A 9 17.55 -0.95 44.35
N LEU A 10 18.27 -0.84 45.41
CA LEU A 10 19.13 -1.93 45.90
C LEU A 10 19.57 -1.65 47.35
N VAL A 11 18.70 -1.92 48.32
CA VAL A 11 19.14 -2.32 49.66
C VAL A 11 18.05 -3.22 50.22
N CYS A 12 18.21 -4.51 50.09
CA CYS A 12 17.70 -5.48 51.04
C CYS A 12 18.85 -6.42 51.36
N ALA A 13 19.49 -6.13 52.49
CA ALA A 13 20.40 -7.04 53.14
C ALA A 13 19.62 -8.22 53.69
N GLY A 14 19.91 -9.42 53.21
CA GLY A 14 19.47 -10.71 53.74
C GLY A 14 20.57 -11.69 53.56
N ALA A 15 21.24 -12.06 54.64
CA ALA A 15 22.30 -13.04 54.69
C ALA A 15 21.78 -14.42 54.24
N LEU A 16 22.23 -14.89 53.07
CA LEU A 16 22.27 -16.27 52.67
C LEU A 16 23.61 -16.53 52.00
N SER A 17 24.35 -17.42 52.61
CA SER A 17 25.72 -17.84 52.26
C SER A 17 25.78 -18.34 50.82
N GLY A 18 26.71 -17.79 50.03
CA GLY A 18 27.43 -18.48 48.99
C GLY A 18 26.86 -18.53 47.59
N CYS A 19 26.41 -17.41 46.98
CA CYS A 19 26.36 -17.27 45.51
C CYS A 19 26.11 -15.80 45.10
N GLY A 20 26.93 -14.89 45.56
CA GLY A 20 26.96 -13.52 45.00
C GLY A 20 27.94 -13.47 43.82
N PRO A 21 27.70 -12.60 42.85
CA PRO A 21 28.63 -12.42 41.73
C PRO A 21 30.04 -12.09 42.27
N SER A 22 31.08 -12.67 41.69
CA SER A 22 32.44 -12.34 42.06
C SER A 22 32.78 -10.89 41.77
N PRO A 23 33.78 -10.29 42.44
CA PRO A 23 34.22 -8.93 42.11
C PRO A 23 34.56 -8.76 40.61
N ALA A 24 35.03 -9.82 39.95
CA ALA A 24 35.32 -9.84 38.53
C ALA A 24 34.03 -9.75 37.69
N ASP A 25 32.98 -10.51 38.08
CA ASP A 25 31.67 -10.45 37.38
C ASP A 25 31.02 -9.07 37.49
N VAL A 26 31.18 -8.42 38.66
CA VAL A 26 30.68 -7.07 38.86
C VAL A 26 31.39 -6.04 37.97
N GLU A 27 32.69 -6.18 37.78
CA GLU A 27 33.45 -5.28 36.89
C GLU A 27 33.10 -5.55 35.42
N GLU A 28 32.87 -6.77 35.03
CA GLU A 28 32.43 -7.13 33.67
C GLU A 28 31.03 -6.56 33.37
N ILE A 29 30.10 -6.67 34.32
CA ILE A 29 28.76 -6.05 34.21
C ILE A 29 28.85 -4.52 34.09
N LYS A 30 29.68 -3.86 34.89
CA LYS A 30 29.87 -2.42 34.80
C LYS A 30 30.46 -1.99 33.46
N LYS A 31 31.40 -2.77 32.93
CA LYS A 31 31.97 -2.54 31.59
C LYS A 31 30.91 -2.67 30.50
N GLY A 32 30.11 -3.74 30.56
CA GLY A 32 28.97 -3.92 29.63
C GLY A 32 27.95 -2.81 29.71
N GLN A 33 27.59 -2.35 30.93
CA GLN A 33 26.68 -1.20 31.11
C GLN A 33 27.25 0.08 30.48
N LYS A 34 28.55 0.33 30.66
CA LYS A 34 29.21 1.50 30.08
C LYS A 34 29.21 1.47 28.55
N GLU A 35 29.41 0.29 27.94
CA GLU A 35 29.32 0.10 26.49
C GLU A 35 27.89 0.31 25.97
N ILE A 36 26.90 -0.21 26.68
CA ILE A 36 25.49 -0.02 26.31
C ILE A 36 25.11 1.47 26.37
N LEU A 37 25.52 2.18 27.43
CA LEU A 37 25.26 3.61 27.56
C LEU A 37 25.93 4.41 26.44
N ALA A 38 27.16 4.07 26.07
CA ALA A 38 27.86 4.72 24.96
C ALA A 38 27.16 4.47 23.60
N LYS A 39 26.65 3.25 23.37
CA LYS A 39 25.87 2.93 22.18
C LYS A 39 24.52 3.67 22.15
N LEU A 40 23.86 3.82 23.30
CA LEU A 40 22.62 4.59 23.41
C LEU A 40 22.85 6.08 23.12
N ASP A 41 23.92 6.66 23.65
CA ASP A 41 24.28 8.06 23.36
C ASP A 41 24.65 8.27 21.88
N ALA A 42 25.32 7.31 21.27
CA ALA A 42 25.62 7.34 19.82
C ALA A 42 24.35 7.25 18.98
N LEU A 43 23.41 6.39 19.38
CA LEU A 43 22.11 6.23 18.72
C LEU A 43 21.26 7.51 18.85
N ASP A 44 21.21 8.10 20.04
CA ASP A 44 20.51 9.38 20.29
C ASP A 44 21.08 10.50 19.40
N LYS A 45 22.41 10.59 19.28
CA LYS A 45 23.06 11.56 18.38
C LYS A 45 22.71 11.29 16.91
N ALA A 46 22.72 10.04 16.49
CA ALA A 46 22.34 9.66 15.12
C ALA A 46 20.87 10.00 14.83
N VAL A 47 19.95 9.73 15.75
CA VAL A 47 18.53 10.11 15.64
C VAL A 47 18.35 11.64 15.59
N GLN A 48 19.12 12.39 16.37
CA GLN A 48 19.08 13.85 16.33
C GLN A 48 19.64 14.40 15.02
N GLN A 49 20.70 13.79 14.46
CA GLN A 49 21.22 14.15 13.15
C GLN A 49 20.23 13.86 12.02
N VAL A 50 19.51 12.73 12.07
CA VAL A 50 18.44 12.42 11.12
C VAL A 50 17.27 13.41 11.22
N LYS A 51 16.92 13.87 12.44
CA LYS A 51 15.90 14.92 12.67
C LYS A 51 16.36 16.32 12.25
N ALA A 52 17.66 16.59 12.31
CA ALA A 52 18.25 17.89 11.93
C ALA A 52 18.69 17.93 10.46
N ALA A 53 18.79 16.78 9.78
CA ALA A 53 19.00 16.78 8.34
C ALA A 53 17.79 17.45 7.68
N PRO A 54 17.99 18.47 6.82
CA PRO A 54 16.90 18.99 6.01
C PRO A 54 16.34 17.77 5.29
N ALA A 55 15.00 17.57 5.41
CA ALA A 55 14.30 16.43 4.82
C ALA A 55 14.70 16.36 3.34
N ALA A 56 15.73 15.57 3.03
CA ALA A 56 16.17 15.31 1.67
C ALA A 56 15.00 14.65 0.96
N GLY A 57 14.27 15.42 0.15
CA GLY A 57 13.04 15.03 -0.50
C GLY A 57 11.82 15.18 0.43
N ALA A 58 11.51 16.38 0.88
CA ALA A 58 10.13 16.70 1.25
C ALA A 58 9.29 16.26 0.05
N ARG A 59 8.50 15.17 0.22
CA ARG A 59 7.53 14.77 -0.82
C ARG A 59 6.79 16.02 -1.20
N PRO A 60 6.67 16.37 -2.50
CA PRO A 60 5.89 17.53 -2.89
C PRO A 60 4.58 17.49 -2.11
N GLN A 61 4.29 18.56 -1.36
CA GLN A 61 3.01 18.64 -0.66
C GLN A 61 1.95 18.67 -1.76
N VAL A 62 1.27 17.54 -1.93
CA VAL A 62 0.19 17.45 -2.89
C VAL A 62 -0.92 18.36 -2.37
N ASP A 63 -1.28 19.39 -3.12
CA ASP A 63 -2.40 20.25 -2.78
C ASP A 63 -3.67 19.37 -2.63
N PRO A 64 -4.27 19.30 -1.44
CA PRO A 64 -5.45 18.47 -1.19
C PRO A 64 -6.67 18.91 -1.99
N ASN A 65 -6.67 20.16 -2.51
CA ASN A 65 -7.74 20.73 -3.30
C ASN A 65 -7.54 20.57 -4.81
N LYS A 66 -6.35 20.12 -5.25
CA LYS A 66 -6.03 19.91 -6.65
C LYS A 66 -6.93 18.84 -7.25
N VAL A 67 -7.58 19.16 -8.36
CA VAL A 67 -8.41 18.22 -9.12
C VAL A 67 -7.64 17.77 -10.35
N TYR A 68 -7.46 16.47 -10.48
CA TYR A 68 -6.81 15.87 -11.63
C TYR A 68 -7.87 15.39 -12.63
N PRO A 69 -7.66 15.58 -13.94
CA PRO A 69 -8.62 15.18 -14.98
C PRO A 69 -8.54 13.66 -15.23
N LEU A 70 -8.92 12.88 -14.23
CA LEU A 70 -8.91 11.43 -14.30
C LEU A 70 -10.23 10.91 -14.89
N ALA A 71 -10.11 9.94 -15.78
CA ALA A 71 -11.23 9.25 -16.41
C ALA A 71 -11.03 7.74 -16.38
N ALA A 72 -12.09 6.97 -16.63
CA ALA A 72 -12.00 5.52 -16.72
C ALA A 72 -11.08 5.09 -17.90
N GLY A 73 -11.24 5.70 -19.07
CA GLY A 73 -10.53 5.25 -20.26
C GLY A 73 -10.84 3.77 -20.56
N ASP A 74 -9.79 3.02 -20.88
CA ASP A 74 -9.85 1.59 -21.16
C ASP A 74 -9.70 0.72 -19.88
N SER A 75 -9.59 1.36 -18.70
CA SER A 75 -9.38 0.67 -17.43
C SER A 75 -10.63 -0.04 -16.96
N ALA A 76 -10.46 -1.09 -16.16
CA ALA A 76 -11.58 -1.86 -15.62
C ALA A 76 -12.44 -1.03 -14.66
N THR A 77 -13.75 -1.15 -14.86
CA THR A 77 -14.74 -0.41 -14.07
C THR A 77 -15.68 -1.34 -13.32
N MET A 78 -16.17 -0.90 -12.15
CA MET A 78 -17.22 -1.54 -11.37
C MET A 78 -18.27 -0.49 -10.98
N GLY A 79 -19.51 -0.92 -10.88
CA GLY A 79 -20.63 -0.03 -10.56
C GLY A 79 -21.35 0.51 -11.80
N PRO A 80 -22.29 1.45 -11.63
CA PRO A 80 -23.14 1.96 -12.71
C PRO A 80 -22.31 2.76 -13.74
N ALA A 81 -22.70 2.63 -15.01
CA ALA A 81 -22.02 3.34 -16.10
C ALA A 81 -22.13 4.87 -15.96
N ASP A 82 -23.26 5.32 -15.44
CA ASP A 82 -23.65 6.72 -15.20
C ASP A 82 -23.46 7.18 -13.75
N GLY A 83 -22.64 6.45 -12.99
CA GLY A 83 -22.30 6.79 -11.60
C GLY A 83 -21.80 8.23 -11.48
N LYS A 84 -22.42 9.00 -10.60
CA LYS A 84 -22.16 10.43 -10.40
C LYS A 84 -20.81 10.72 -9.76
N VAL A 85 -20.27 9.76 -9.02
CA VAL A 85 -18.98 9.84 -8.35
C VAL A 85 -18.05 8.80 -8.92
N LEU A 86 -16.91 9.25 -9.44
CA LEU A 86 -15.84 8.40 -9.97
C LEU A 86 -14.77 8.21 -8.92
N ILE A 87 -14.55 6.98 -8.49
CA ILE A 87 -13.39 6.59 -7.69
C ILE A 87 -12.35 6.00 -8.64
N VAL A 88 -11.17 6.60 -8.70
CA VAL A 88 -10.02 6.09 -9.45
C VAL A 88 -8.96 5.66 -8.46
N GLU A 89 -8.56 4.39 -8.54
CA GLU A 89 -7.51 3.80 -7.73
C GLU A 89 -6.31 3.46 -8.60
N PHE A 90 -5.14 3.97 -8.25
CA PHE A 90 -3.85 3.51 -8.78
C PHE A 90 -3.26 2.51 -7.80
N SER A 91 -3.06 1.28 -8.25
CA SER A 91 -2.82 0.15 -7.35
C SER A 91 -1.83 -0.87 -7.94
N ASP A 92 -1.32 -1.75 -7.08
CA ASP A 92 -0.31 -2.75 -7.36
C ASP A 92 -0.69 -4.06 -6.68
N TYR A 93 -0.81 -5.14 -7.45
CA TYR A 93 -1.25 -6.44 -6.94
C TYR A 93 -0.30 -7.09 -5.94
N GLN A 94 0.96 -6.70 -5.90
CA GLN A 94 1.92 -7.21 -4.92
C GLN A 94 2.05 -6.30 -3.68
N CYS A 95 1.46 -5.11 -3.71
CA CYS A 95 1.50 -4.16 -2.59
C CYS A 95 0.56 -4.60 -1.45
N PRO A 96 1.06 -4.83 -0.22
CA PRO A 96 0.22 -5.26 0.91
C PRO A 96 -0.80 -4.19 1.33
N PHE A 97 -0.47 -2.91 1.16
CA PHE A 97 -1.39 -1.82 1.48
C PHE A 97 -2.55 -1.71 0.46
N CYS A 98 -2.34 -2.16 -0.78
CA CYS A 98 -3.39 -2.26 -1.78
C CYS A 98 -4.38 -3.36 -1.40
N SER A 99 -3.89 -4.56 -1.06
CA SER A 99 -4.76 -5.65 -0.59
C SER A 99 -5.58 -5.25 0.65
N GLN A 100 -4.99 -4.49 1.57
CA GLN A 100 -5.70 -3.99 2.76
C GLN A 100 -6.78 -2.95 2.42
N ALA A 101 -6.69 -2.27 1.28
CA ALA A 101 -7.69 -1.30 0.85
C ALA A 101 -8.93 -1.94 0.21
N GLU A 102 -8.81 -3.16 -0.33
CA GLU A 102 -9.89 -3.84 -1.06
C GLU A 102 -11.17 -4.01 -0.24
N PRO A 103 -11.14 -4.55 1.01
CA PRO A 103 -12.36 -4.69 1.80
C PRO A 103 -13.08 -3.36 2.06
N LEU A 104 -12.32 -2.28 2.18
CA LEU A 104 -12.88 -0.94 2.37
C LEU A 104 -13.54 -0.41 1.08
N LEU A 105 -12.91 -0.63 -0.07
CA LEU A 105 -13.46 -0.27 -1.36
C LEU A 105 -14.73 -1.07 -1.67
N ASP A 106 -14.75 -2.37 -1.34
CA ASP A 106 -15.94 -3.20 -1.46
C ASP A 106 -17.09 -2.68 -0.58
N GLN A 107 -16.79 -2.28 0.67
CA GLN A 107 -17.78 -1.66 1.57
C GLN A 107 -18.34 -0.37 0.97
N VAL A 108 -17.51 0.47 0.38
CA VAL A 108 -17.92 1.70 -0.30
C VAL A 108 -18.83 1.40 -1.49
N MET A 109 -18.46 0.43 -2.34
CA MET A 109 -19.27 0.03 -3.49
C MET A 109 -20.64 -0.53 -3.08
N GLN A 110 -20.70 -1.27 -1.95
CA GLN A 110 -21.96 -1.76 -1.38
C GLN A 110 -22.83 -0.63 -0.81
N ALA A 111 -22.20 0.39 -0.19
CA ALA A 111 -22.94 1.52 0.39
C ALA A 111 -23.49 2.49 -0.66
N TYR A 112 -22.84 2.58 -1.83
CA TYR A 112 -23.21 3.53 -2.90
C TYR A 112 -23.42 2.84 -4.26
N PRO A 113 -24.26 1.81 -4.36
CA PRO A 113 -24.34 0.93 -5.53
C PRO A 113 -24.90 1.63 -6.79
N LYS A 114 -25.58 2.78 -6.63
CA LYS A 114 -26.22 3.54 -7.71
C LYS A 114 -25.47 4.81 -8.08
N ASP A 115 -24.56 5.27 -7.24
CA ASP A 115 -23.94 6.58 -7.39
C ASP A 115 -22.42 6.52 -7.66
N VAL A 116 -21.76 5.45 -7.23
CA VAL A 116 -20.30 5.33 -7.34
C VAL A 116 -19.90 4.37 -8.45
N LYS A 117 -19.00 4.85 -9.30
CA LYS A 117 -18.26 4.06 -10.28
C LYS A 117 -16.81 3.96 -9.84
N ARG A 118 -16.30 2.73 -9.62
CA ARG A 118 -14.90 2.46 -9.31
C ARG A 118 -14.14 2.14 -10.59
N VAL A 119 -12.92 2.66 -10.69
CA VAL A 119 -11.96 2.38 -11.76
C VAL A 119 -10.67 1.91 -11.13
N TYR A 120 -10.17 0.76 -11.58
CA TYR A 120 -8.86 0.24 -11.20
C TYR A 120 -7.83 0.56 -12.28
N LYS A 121 -6.75 1.23 -11.92
CA LYS A 121 -5.62 1.55 -12.80
C LYS A 121 -4.35 0.90 -12.30
N GLN A 122 -3.59 0.31 -13.20
CA GLN A 122 -2.35 -0.39 -12.92
C GLN A 122 -1.23 0.61 -12.59
N PHE A 123 -0.58 0.41 -11.45
CA PHE A 123 0.63 1.13 -11.10
C PHE A 123 1.66 0.19 -10.45
N PRO A 124 2.20 -0.80 -11.22
CA PRO A 124 3.12 -1.79 -10.71
C PRO A 124 4.45 -1.17 -10.31
N LEU A 125 4.84 -1.30 -9.04
CA LEU A 125 6.09 -0.79 -8.47
C LEU A 125 7.23 -1.80 -8.69
N THR A 126 7.62 -2.02 -9.94
CA THR A 126 8.52 -3.10 -10.36
C THR A 126 9.90 -3.09 -9.70
N SER A 127 10.34 -1.94 -9.17
CA SER A 127 11.61 -1.82 -8.44
C SER A 127 11.61 -2.53 -7.09
N ILE A 128 10.44 -2.73 -6.47
CA ILE A 128 10.27 -3.37 -5.16
C ILE A 128 9.29 -4.55 -5.19
N HIS A 129 8.48 -4.67 -6.25
CA HIS A 129 7.47 -5.69 -6.43
C HIS A 129 7.67 -6.40 -7.79
N PRO A 130 8.54 -7.41 -7.87
CA PRO A 130 8.90 -8.05 -9.15
C PRO A 130 7.72 -8.74 -9.85
N ASN A 131 6.71 -9.21 -9.10
CA ASN A 131 5.53 -9.88 -9.65
C ASN A 131 4.36 -8.92 -9.97
N ALA A 132 4.48 -7.63 -9.69
CA ALA A 132 3.39 -6.67 -9.91
C ALA A 132 3.05 -6.50 -11.40
N MET A 133 4.06 -6.37 -12.27
CA MET A 133 3.85 -6.23 -13.72
C MET A 133 3.19 -7.47 -14.33
N PRO A 134 3.67 -8.71 -14.10
CA PRO A 134 2.98 -9.90 -14.57
C PRO A 134 1.55 -10.02 -14.04
N ALA A 135 1.30 -9.70 -12.79
CA ALA A 135 -0.05 -9.71 -12.20
C ALA A 135 -0.98 -8.69 -12.87
N SER A 136 -0.49 -7.47 -13.15
CA SER A 136 -1.22 -6.46 -13.91
C SER A 136 -1.62 -6.96 -15.30
N LYS A 137 -0.68 -7.62 -15.99
CA LYS A 137 -0.96 -8.23 -17.30
C LYS A 137 -2.01 -9.34 -17.20
N ALA A 138 -1.95 -10.18 -16.17
CA ALA A 138 -2.94 -11.24 -15.95
C ALA A 138 -4.35 -10.67 -15.71
N ALA A 139 -4.48 -9.59 -14.92
CA ALA A 139 -5.75 -8.94 -14.70
C ALA A 139 -6.36 -8.36 -15.98
N ILE A 140 -5.56 -7.65 -16.78
CA ILE A 140 -6.02 -7.08 -18.06
C ILE A 140 -6.37 -8.18 -19.06
N ALA A 141 -5.55 -9.23 -19.18
CA ALA A 141 -5.81 -10.36 -20.08
C ALA A 141 -7.11 -11.08 -19.72
N ALA A 142 -7.39 -11.28 -18.43
CA ALA A 142 -8.68 -11.79 -17.97
C ALA A 142 -9.81 -10.80 -18.26
N GLY A 143 -9.57 -9.52 -18.14
CA GLY A 143 -10.51 -8.45 -18.48
C GLY A 143 -10.93 -8.44 -19.94
N LYS A 144 -10.01 -8.76 -20.88
CA LYS A 144 -10.31 -8.94 -22.32
C LYS A 144 -11.25 -10.13 -22.60
N GLN A 145 -11.51 -10.96 -21.58
CA GLN A 145 -12.48 -12.05 -21.60
C GLN A 145 -13.63 -11.83 -20.59
N GLY A 146 -13.83 -10.59 -20.11
CA GLY A 146 -14.93 -10.22 -19.22
C GLY A 146 -14.75 -10.69 -17.77
N LYS A 147 -13.52 -11.05 -17.34
CA LYS A 147 -13.21 -11.63 -16.02
C LYS A 147 -12.16 -10.84 -15.24
N PHE A 148 -12.12 -9.51 -15.43
CA PHE A 148 -11.16 -8.66 -14.73
C PHE A 148 -11.31 -8.78 -13.21
N TRP A 149 -12.51 -8.55 -12.69
CA TRP A 149 -12.74 -8.47 -11.25
C TRP A 149 -12.60 -9.81 -10.53
N GLU A 150 -12.92 -10.90 -11.20
CA GLU A 150 -12.69 -12.24 -10.66
C GLU A 150 -11.19 -12.56 -10.59
N MET A 151 -10.41 -12.19 -11.63
CA MET A 151 -8.96 -12.33 -11.59
C MET A 151 -8.33 -11.38 -10.55
N HIS A 152 -8.81 -10.15 -10.46
CA HIS A 152 -8.43 -9.17 -9.46
C HIS A 152 -8.58 -9.73 -8.02
N ALA A 153 -9.72 -10.34 -7.72
CA ALA A 153 -9.95 -10.96 -6.41
C ALA A 153 -8.97 -12.13 -6.16
N LYS A 154 -8.64 -12.94 -7.17
CA LYS A 154 -7.65 -14.00 -7.02
C LYS A 154 -6.25 -13.47 -6.78
N LEU A 155 -5.84 -12.42 -7.49
CA LEU A 155 -4.52 -11.80 -7.35
C LEU A 155 -4.32 -11.20 -5.96
N PHE A 156 -5.27 -10.43 -5.45
CA PHE A 156 -5.18 -9.85 -4.10
C PHE A 156 -5.36 -10.90 -3.00
N GLY A 157 -6.22 -11.88 -3.21
CA GLY A 157 -6.42 -12.98 -2.25
C GLY A 157 -5.21 -13.90 -2.10
N ASN A 158 -4.30 -13.89 -3.08
CA ASN A 158 -3.14 -14.80 -3.13
C ASN A 158 -1.82 -14.05 -3.41
N GLN A 159 -1.62 -12.89 -2.81
CA GLN A 159 -0.44 -12.04 -3.08
C GLN A 159 0.91 -12.73 -2.88
N ARG A 160 0.98 -13.74 -2.01
CA ARG A 160 2.22 -14.50 -1.76
C ARG A 160 2.51 -15.57 -2.80
N GLU A 161 1.56 -15.86 -3.66
CA GLU A 161 1.60 -16.92 -4.66
C GLU A 161 1.59 -16.39 -6.09
N LEU A 162 1.86 -15.10 -6.28
CA LEU A 162 1.91 -14.48 -7.61
C LEU A 162 3.03 -15.08 -8.45
N SER A 163 2.66 -15.91 -9.44
CA SER A 163 3.58 -16.55 -10.37
C SER A 163 2.88 -16.86 -11.70
N PRO A 164 3.62 -17.05 -12.81
CA PRO A 164 3.06 -17.42 -14.10
C PRO A 164 2.18 -18.68 -14.05
N GLU A 165 2.58 -19.68 -13.28
CA GLU A 165 1.85 -20.93 -13.10
C GLU A 165 0.50 -20.68 -12.43
N ASN A 166 0.48 -19.86 -11.39
CA ASN A 166 -0.74 -19.54 -10.67
C ASN A 166 -1.68 -18.64 -11.50
N TYR A 167 -1.17 -17.71 -12.29
CA TYR A 167 -2.03 -16.93 -13.20
C TYR A 167 -2.75 -17.84 -14.21
N LYS A 168 -2.03 -18.81 -14.78
CA LYS A 168 -2.62 -19.80 -15.69
C LYS A 168 -3.63 -20.71 -14.98
N LYS A 169 -3.31 -21.18 -13.78
CA LYS A 169 -4.23 -21.96 -12.93
C LYS A 169 -5.53 -21.17 -12.67
N TRP A 170 -5.42 -19.94 -12.23
CA TRP A 170 -6.59 -19.09 -11.94
C TRP A 170 -7.38 -18.75 -13.19
N ALA A 171 -6.73 -18.55 -14.34
CA ALA A 171 -7.40 -18.37 -15.60
C ALA A 171 -8.23 -19.63 -15.97
N GLY A 172 -7.70 -20.82 -15.73
CA GLY A 172 -8.44 -22.08 -15.90
C GLY A 172 -9.64 -22.22 -14.96
N GLU A 173 -9.46 -21.87 -13.68
CA GLU A 173 -10.54 -21.85 -12.68
C GLU A 173 -11.67 -20.88 -13.05
N LEU A 174 -11.32 -19.75 -13.68
CA LEU A 174 -12.24 -18.75 -14.20
C LEU A 174 -12.85 -19.13 -15.55
N LYS A 175 -12.49 -20.30 -16.09
CA LYS A 175 -12.97 -20.83 -17.38
C LYS A 175 -12.63 -19.92 -18.57
N LEU A 176 -11.45 -19.28 -18.53
CA LEU A 176 -10.94 -18.48 -19.63
C LEU A 176 -10.38 -19.38 -20.74
N ASP A 177 -10.39 -18.89 -21.97
CA ASP A 177 -9.56 -19.44 -23.04
C ASP A 177 -8.09 -19.21 -22.68
N LEU A 178 -7.38 -20.27 -22.31
CA LEU A 178 -5.99 -20.21 -21.84
C LEU A 178 -5.04 -19.75 -22.94
N ALA A 179 -5.25 -20.18 -24.20
CA ALA A 179 -4.39 -19.77 -25.30
C ALA A 179 -4.53 -18.26 -25.57
N LYS A 180 -5.77 -17.75 -25.56
CA LYS A 180 -6.04 -16.32 -25.66
C LYS A 180 -5.49 -15.55 -24.48
N PHE A 181 -5.63 -16.05 -23.25
CA PHE A 181 -5.12 -15.43 -22.03
C PHE A 181 -3.60 -15.27 -22.07
N GLU A 182 -2.86 -16.34 -22.39
CA GLU A 182 -1.40 -16.29 -22.50
C GLU A 182 -0.93 -15.33 -23.62
N LYS A 183 -1.61 -15.37 -24.77
CA LYS A 183 -1.35 -14.43 -25.87
C LYS A 183 -1.59 -12.99 -25.46
N ASP A 184 -2.71 -12.71 -24.78
CA ASP A 184 -3.05 -11.35 -24.33
C ASP A 184 -2.06 -10.86 -23.26
N MET A 185 -1.64 -11.71 -22.30
CA MET A 185 -0.61 -11.37 -21.32
C MET A 185 0.73 -10.95 -21.96
N ALA A 186 1.08 -11.55 -23.09
CA ALA A 186 2.31 -11.25 -23.82
C ALA A 186 2.15 -10.10 -24.82
N SER A 187 0.93 -9.58 -25.00
CA SER A 187 0.64 -8.63 -26.09
C SER A 187 1.17 -7.22 -25.81
N PRO A 188 1.62 -6.51 -26.87
CA PRO A 188 2.01 -5.11 -26.77
C PRO A 188 0.85 -4.20 -26.33
N GLU A 189 -0.37 -4.54 -26.65
CA GLU A 189 -1.57 -3.77 -26.30
C GLU A 189 -1.77 -3.75 -24.78
N VAL A 190 -1.63 -4.90 -24.10
CA VAL A 190 -1.71 -4.99 -22.65
C VAL A 190 -0.58 -4.21 -21.98
N GLN A 191 0.64 -4.31 -22.51
CA GLN A 191 1.76 -3.50 -22.02
C GLN A 191 1.48 -2.01 -22.22
N SER A 192 1.01 -1.60 -23.39
CA SER A 192 0.69 -0.21 -23.69
C SER A 192 -0.42 0.35 -22.79
N GLN A 193 -1.42 -0.44 -22.42
CA GLN A 193 -2.45 -0.02 -21.46
C GLN A 193 -1.83 0.27 -20.10
N ILE A 194 -0.98 -0.62 -19.58
CA ILE A 194 -0.29 -0.41 -18.28
C ILE A 194 0.57 0.84 -18.35
N ASP A 195 1.33 1.03 -19.42
CA ASP A 195 2.22 2.17 -19.59
C ASP A 195 1.44 3.50 -19.62
N LYS A 196 0.27 3.54 -20.26
CA LYS A 196 -0.64 4.69 -20.25
C LYS A 196 -1.16 4.97 -18.83
N GLU A 197 -1.62 3.95 -18.11
CA GLU A 197 -2.12 4.09 -16.74
C GLU A 197 -1.01 4.58 -15.80
N MET A 198 0.22 4.08 -15.94
CA MET A 198 1.39 4.57 -15.20
C MET A 198 1.75 6.02 -15.57
N GLN A 199 1.58 6.42 -16.83
CA GLN A 199 1.79 7.81 -17.25
C GLN A 199 0.72 8.73 -16.66
N GLU A 200 -0.55 8.33 -16.67
CA GLU A 200 -1.63 9.07 -16.01
C GLU A 200 -1.39 9.21 -14.50
N ALA A 201 -0.90 8.15 -13.84
CA ALA A 201 -0.53 8.17 -12.44
C ALA A 201 0.54 9.24 -12.15
N ARG A 202 1.61 9.29 -12.97
CA ARG A 202 2.67 10.31 -12.83
C ARG A 202 2.13 11.72 -13.04
N ALA A 203 1.25 11.92 -14.04
CA ALA A 203 0.60 13.19 -14.29
C ALA A 203 -0.33 13.62 -13.14
N ALA A 204 -0.84 12.66 -12.38
CA ALA A 204 -1.65 12.87 -11.19
C ALA A 204 -0.81 12.91 -9.88
N ASP A 205 0.49 13.12 -9.97
CA ASP A 205 1.42 13.17 -8.84
C ASP A 205 1.37 11.91 -7.93
N VAL A 206 1.07 10.73 -8.52
CA VAL A 206 1.07 9.46 -7.82
C VAL A 206 2.50 8.97 -7.63
N THR A 207 2.92 8.81 -6.38
CA THR A 207 4.27 8.37 -6.01
C THR A 207 4.29 7.03 -5.27
N GLY A 208 3.14 6.40 -5.08
CA GLY A 208 3.02 5.11 -4.38
C GLY A 208 1.59 4.59 -4.41
N THR A 209 1.42 3.36 -3.94
CA THR A 209 0.17 2.62 -3.98
C THR A 209 -0.31 2.20 -2.58
N PRO A 210 -1.63 2.08 -2.36
CA PRO A 210 -2.66 2.60 -3.24
C PRO A 210 -2.75 4.13 -3.16
N THR A 211 -3.01 4.79 -4.31
CA THR A 211 -3.43 6.19 -4.35
C THR A 211 -4.83 6.25 -4.94
N ILE A 212 -5.75 6.88 -4.23
CA ILE A 212 -7.17 6.89 -4.57
C ILE A 212 -7.63 8.33 -4.77
N PHE A 213 -8.47 8.54 -5.78
CA PHE A 213 -9.09 9.82 -6.09
C PHE A 213 -10.60 9.66 -6.14
N VAL A 214 -11.32 10.69 -5.68
CA VAL A 214 -12.78 10.81 -5.76
C VAL A 214 -13.09 12.05 -6.62
N ASN A 215 -13.70 11.87 -7.79
CA ASN A 215 -13.89 12.92 -8.80
C ASN A 215 -12.64 13.78 -9.01
N GLY A 216 -11.47 13.12 -9.17
CA GLY A 216 -10.18 13.74 -9.43
C GLY A 216 -9.49 14.36 -8.21
N LYS A 217 -10.10 14.43 -7.04
CA LYS A 217 -9.47 14.87 -5.80
C LYS A 217 -8.85 13.70 -5.06
N ARG A 218 -7.59 13.84 -4.64
CA ARG A 218 -6.90 12.78 -3.89
C ARG A 218 -7.56 12.56 -2.54
N LEU A 219 -7.94 11.30 -2.24
CA LEU A 219 -8.47 10.90 -0.94
C LEU A 219 -7.38 11.04 0.13
N GLN A 220 -7.64 11.83 1.16
CA GLN A 220 -6.69 12.10 2.24
C GLN A 220 -6.74 11.04 3.35
N GLN A 221 -7.92 10.53 3.63
CA GLN A 221 -8.14 9.56 4.70
C GLN A 221 -8.74 8.27 4.14
N ARG A 222 -8.00 7.18 4.20
CA ARG A 222 -8.45 5.85 3.77
C ARG A 222 -9.20 5.16 4.91
N SER A 223 -10.41 5.62 5.19
CA SER A 223 -11.40 5.03 6.09
C SER A 223 -12.76 5.15 5.44
N PHE A 224 -13.74 4.40 5.92
CA PHE A 224 -15.11 4.49 5.38
C PHE A 224 -15.66 5.91 5.52
N GLU A 225 -15.42 6.56 6.65
CA GLU A 225 -15.81 7.96 6.92
C GLU A 225 -15.13 8.93 5.97
N GLY A 226 -13.84 8.70 5.66
CA GLY A 226 -13.09 9.51 4.69
C GLY A 226 -13.65 9.38 3.28
N PHE A 227 -13.99 8.16 2.83
CA PHE A 227 -14.69 7.94 1.56
C PHE A 227 -16.06 8.58 1.57
N LYS A 228 -16.84 8.37 2.64
CA LYS A 228 -18.17 8.96 2.76
C LYS A 228 -18.12 10.48 2.62
N ALA A 229 -17.24 11.14 3.36
CA ALA A 229 -17.09 12.59 3.29
C ALA A 229 -16.70 13.08 1.88
N ALA A 230 -15.76 12.34 1.21
CA ALA A 230 -15.33 12.68 -0.14
C ALA A 230 -16.45 12.46 -1.18
N ILE A 231 -17.22 11.38 -1.05
CA ILE A 231 -18.35 11.05 -1.93
C ILE A 231 -19.47 12.08 -1.74
N ASP A 232 -19.87 12.37 -0.51
CA ASP A 232 -20.93 13.34 -0.20
C ASP A 232 -20.56 14.74 -0.73
N ALA A 233 -19.28 15.12 -0.64
CA ALA A 233 -18.80 16.39 -1.21
C ALA A 233 -18.75 16.41 -2.74
N ALA A 234 -18.64 15.24 -3.38
CA ALA A 234 -18.57 15.08 -4.83
C ALA A 234 -19.94 14.86 -5.48
N MET A 235 -20.97 14.53 -4.69
CA MET A 235 -22.35 14.38 -5.19
C MET A 235 -22.88 15.71 -5.70
N PRO A 236 -23.62 15.72 -6.85
CA PRO A 236 -24.30 16.92 -7.32
C PRO A 236 -25.23 17.46 -6.23
N LYS A 237 -25.10 18.74 -5.93
CA LYS A 237 -26.11 19.41 -5.08
C LYS A 237 -27.38 19.51 -5.91
N GLY A 238 -28.45 18.86 -5.47
CA GLY A 238 -29.77 18.93 -6.09
C GLY A 238 -30.33 20.34 -6.11
#